data_5bd9415917c818a79431973978390eb3
#
_entry.id   5bd9415917c818a79431973978390eb3
#
_cell.length_a   1.000
_cell.length_b   1.000
_cell.length_c   1.000
_cell.angle_alpha   90.00
_cell.angle_beta   90.00
_cell.angle_gamma   90.00
#
_symmetry.space_group_name_H-M   'P 1'
#
loop_
_entity.id
_entity.type
_entity.pdbx_description
1 polymer ?
#
loop_
_entity_poly.entity_id
_entity_poly.type
_entity_poly.pdbx_seq_one_letter_code
_entity_poly.pdbx_strand_id
1 'polypeptide(L)'
;LDLDADNLRLRVQGVEWPYHAKAYVMLHKPAGTECSQKPSTYPSIYTLLPTPLRQRPCKSAIQGVQAVGRLDQDTTGLLLLSDDGHFIHRMSSPKKHVPKVYRVTTKHLVDDQQIAKLLAGVVLDDDPKPVRAAACIAIDSQCLDLTLTEGKYHQVKRMLAAVGNRVEALHRSRIGTLELPPDLEPGHWKWLSAEDLLRLSPVP
;
A
#
# COMPACT_ATOMS: atom_id res chain seq x y z
N LEU A 1 15.67 8.94 -35.76
CA LEU A 1 15.75 7.48 -35.44
C LEU A 1 14.75 7.24 -34.31
N ASP A 2 13.55 6.75 -34.67
CA ASP A 2 12.61 6.23 -33.69
C ASP A 2 13.16 4.87 -33.22
N LEU A 3 13.62 4.85 -31.97
CA LEU A 3 14.03 3.59 -31.34
C LEU A 3 12.75 2.87 -30.91
N ASP A 4 12.60 1.63 -31.35
CA ASP A 4 11.57 0.74 -30.83
C ASP A 4 11.83 0.53 -29.33
N ALA A 5 10.90 1.00 -28.51
CA ALA A 5 11.04 0.95 -27.04
C ALA A 5 10.73 -0.45 -26.48
N ASP A 6 10.14 -1.35 -27.29
CA ASP A 6 9.83 -2.69 -26.88
C ASP A 6 11.13 -3.51 -26.72
N ASN A 7 11.32 -4.03 -25.50
CA ASN A 7 12.53 -4.77 -25.08
C ASN A 7 13.84 -3.96 -25.03
N LEU A 8 13.79 -2.63 -25.06
CA LEU A 8 14.96 -1.80 -24.86
C LEU A 8 15.54 -2.02 -23.45
N ARG A 9 16.85 -2.23 -23.39
CA ARG A 9 17.59 -2.34 -22.14
C ARG A 9 18.61 -1.22 -22.04
N LEU A 10 18.74 -0.67 -20.86
CA LEU A 10 19.73 0.35 -20.53
C LEU A 10 20.76 -0.27 -19.58
N ARG A 11 22.02 0.12 -19.72
CA ARG A 11 23.05 -0.24 -18.73
C ARG A 11 23.37 0.97 -17.86
N VAL A 12 23.07 0.84 -16.57
CA VAL A 12 23.32 1.88 -15.57
C VAL A 12 24.28 1.32 -14.53
N GLN A 13 25.46 1.94 -14.39
CA GLN A 13 26.51 1.48 -13.47
C GLN A 13 26.87 -0.01 -13.63
N GLY A 14 26.91 -0.50 -14.88
CA GLY A 14 27.24 -1.89 -15.21
C GLY A 14 26.07 -2.88 -15.09
N VAL A 15 24.93 -2.47 -14.57
CA VAL A 15 23.73 -3.31 -14.42
C VAL A 15 22.75 -3.03 -15.56
N GLU A 16 22.22 -4.09 -16.16
CA GLU A 16 21.19 -3.98 -17.18
C GLU A 16 19.82 -3.70 -16.56
N TRP A 17 19.12 -2.70 -17.11
CA TRP A 17 17.79 -2.30 -16.70
C TRP A 17 16.83 -2.37 -17.89
N PRO A 18 15.65 -2.98 -17.72
CA PRO A 18 14.61 -2.88 -18.72
C PRO A 18 14.13 -1.43 -18.84
N TYR A 19 13.94 -0.96 -20.06
CA TYR A 19 13.31 0.33 -20.28
C TYR A 19 11.80 0.21 -20.05
N HIS A 20 11.26 1.11 -19.24
CA HIS A 20 9.83 1.30 -19.04
C HIS A 20 9.51 2.78 -19.19
N ALA A 21 8.62 3.13 -20.12
CA ALA A 21 8.15 4.50 -20.30
C ALA A 21 7.51 5.04 -19.02
N LYS A 22 6.77 4.18 -18.30
CA LYS A 22 6.25 4.40 -16.96
C LYS A 22 6.68 3.25 -16.05
N ALA A 23 7.04 3.58 -14.82
CA ALA A 23 7.40 2.59 -13.82
C ALA A 23 6.21 2.27 -12.92
N TYR A 24 5.96 0.98 -12.74
CA TYR A 24 4.99 0.45 -11.79
C TYR A 24 5.67 -0.63 -10.97
N VAL A 25 5.84 -0.38 -9.68
CA VAL A 25 6.55 -1.31 -8.80
C VAL A 25 5.76 -1.54 -7.51
N MET A 26 5.95 -2.71 -6.91
CA MET A 26 5.53 -2.97 -5.55
C MET A 26 6.76 -3.07 -4.64
N LEU A 27 6.60 -2.59 -3.44
CA LEU A 27 7.57 -2.69 -2.36
C LEU A 27 6.90 -3.44 -1.19
N HIS A 28 7.59 -4.41 -0.63
CA HIS A 28 7.25 -4.92 0.70
C HIS A 28 7.82 -3.94 1.73
N LYS A 29 7.00 -2.97 2.11
CA LYS A 29 7.42 -1.95 3.07
C LYS A 29 7.71 -2.58 4.43
N PRO A 30 8.93 -2.44 4.98
CA PRO A 30 9.25 -2.88 6.34
C PRO A 30 8.73 -1.87 7.37
N ALA A 31 8.61 -2.29 8.62
CA ALA A 31 8.45 -1.38 9.74
C ALA A 31 9.69 -0.49 9.89
N GLY A 32 9.52 0.65 10.57
CA GLY A 32 10.62 1.58 10.81
C GLY A 32 11.04 2.40 9.58
N THR A 33 10.15 2.57 8.60
CA THR A 33 10.38 3.43 7.43
C THR A 33 9.20 4.35 7.15
N GLU A 34 9.47 5.55 6.65
CA GLU A 34 8.46 6.56 6.31
C GLU A 34 8.20 6.63 4.81
N CYS A 35 6.92 6.72 4.41
CA CYS A 35 6.50 7.00 3.04
C CYS A 35 6.67 8.50 2.70
N SER A 36 7.87 9.03 2.85
CA SER A 36 8.16 10.46 2.67
C SER A 36 9.48 10.66 1.93
N GLN A 37 9.52 11.62 1.01
CA GLN A 37 10.77 12.10 0.40
C GLN A 37 11.62 12.92 1.40
N LYS A 38 10.97 13.46 2.44
CA LYS A 38 11.60 14.22 3.53
C LYS A 38 11.17 13.59 4.85
N PRO A 39 11.78 12.47 5.24
CA PRO A 39 11.42 11.78 6.47
C PRO A 39 11.82 12.62 7.69
N SER A 40 11.10 12.45 8.79
CA SER A 40 11.33 13.21 10.03
C SER A 40 12.16 12.41 11.04
N THR A 41 11.85 11.14 11.23
CA THR A 41 12.41 10.33 12.32
C THR A 41 12.99 9.01 11.82
N TYR A 42 12.32 8.35 10.89
CA TYR A 42 12.73 7.05 10.36
C TYR A 42 13.25 7.18 8.93
N PRO A 43 14.12 6.27 8.47
CA PRO A 43 14.57 6.26 7.08
C PRO A 43 13.42 6.28 6.09
N SER A 44 13.61 6.97 4.97
CA SER A 44 12.63 6.98 3.89
C SER A 44 12.58 5.63 3.17
N ILE A 45 11.38 5.19 2.77
CA ILE A 45 11.21 4.03 1.88
C ILE A 45 12.00 4.16 0.57
N TYR A 46 12.25 5.38 0.10
CA TYR A 46 12.99 5.63 -1.14
C TYR A 46 14.46 5.21 -1.06
N THR A 47 15.03 5.10 0.16
CA THR A 47 16.38 4.55 0.34
C THR A 47 16.48 3.06 0.02
N LEU A 48 15.37 2.35 0.00
CA LEU A 48 15.27 0.92 -0.38
C LEU A 48 15.24 0.71 -1.90
N LEU A 49 15.07 1.77 -2.67
CA LEU A 49 14.96 1.71 -4.13
C LEU A 49 16.29 2.06 -4.81
N PRO A 50 16.61 1.41 -5.94
CA PRO A 50 17.80 1.75 -6.70
C PRO A 50 17.67 3.11 -7.39
N THR A 51 18.80 3.72 -7.70
CA THR A 51 18.89 5.03 -8.34
C THR A 51 18.03 5.17 -9.61
N PRO A 52 17.95 4.18 -10.53
CA PRO A 52 17.09 4.30 -11.71
C PRO A 52 15.61 4.47 -11.44
N LEU A 53 15.11 4.03 -10.29
CA LEU A 53 13.72 4.29 -9.86
C LEU A 53 13.57 5.63 -9.15
N ARG A 54 14.59 6.08 -8.43
CA ARG A 54 14.56 7.35 -7.67
C ARG A 54 14.79 8.59 -8.54
N GLN A 55 15.46 8.44 -9.68
CA GLN A 55 15.89 9.56 -10.55
C GLN A 55 15.30 9.46 -11.97
N ARG A 56 14.13 8.86 -12.11
CA ARG A 56 13.44 8.83 -13.40
C ARG A 56 13.06 10.23 -13.83
N PRO A 57 13.31 10.61 -15.07
CA PRO A 57 12.86 11.90 -15.59
C PRO A 57 11.33 11.93 -15.62
N CYS A 58 10.74 12.95 -15.05
CA CYS A 58 9.31 13.20 -15.11
C CYS A 58 9.04 14.68 -15.30
N LYS A 59 7.84 15.02 -15.78
CA LYS A 59 7.42 16.42 -15.96
C LYS A 59 7.09 17.13 -14.62
N SER A 60 7.04 16.39 -13.51
CA SER A 60 6.76 16.95 -12.20
C SER A 60 8.03 17.43 -11.51
N ALA A 61 7.87 18.30 -10.53
CA ALA A 61 8.99 18.80 -9.71
C ALA A 61 9.65 17.70 -8.85
N ILE A 62 8.96 16.57 -8.65
CA ILE A 62 9.46 15.41 -7.89
C ILE A 62 9.91 14.36 -8.89
N GLN A 63 11.18 14.02 -8.86
CA GLN A 63 11.78 13.01 -9.72
C GLN A 63 11.53 11.59 -9.18
N GLY A 64 11.53 10.61 -10.09
CA GLY A 64 11.43 9.21 -9.76
C GLY A 64 10.02 8.73 -9.43
N VAL A 65 9.94 7.48 -9.00
CA VAL A 65 8.69 6.88 -8.57
C VAL A 65 8.23 7.46 -7.23
N GLN A 66 6.92 7.50 -7.03
CA GLN A 66 6.31 8.01 -5.80
C GLN A 66 5.37 6.96 -5.23
N ALA A 67 5.25 6.94 -3.90
CA ALA A 67 4.34 6.06 -3.21
C ALA A 67 2.89 6.38 -3.58
N VAL A 68 2.13 5.34 -3.85
CA VAL A 68 0.68 5.39 -4.12
C VAL A 68 -0.05 5.23 -2.79
N GLY A 69 -0.45 6.34 -2.21
CA GLY A 69 -0.93 6.38 -0.84
C GLY A 69 0.22 6.22 0.17
N ARG A 70 -0.14 5.94 1.40
CA ARG A 70 0.82 5.86 2.50
C ARG A 70 0.52 4.65 3.40
N LEU A 71 1.55 4.17 4.06
CA LEU A 71 1.48 3.31 5.23
C LEU A 71 2.23 4.02 6.37
N ASP A 72 1.76 3.85 7.60
CA ASP A 72 2.42 4.40 8.78
C ASP A 72 3.82 3.77 8.95
N GLN A 73 4.66 4.41 9.73
CA GLN A 73 6.05 3.94 9.92
C GLN A 73 6.13 2.52 10.50
N ASP A 74 5.18 2.15 11.35
CA ASP A 74 5.08 0.84 11.99
C ASP A 74 4.24 -0.18 11.20
N THR A 75 3.57 0.26 10.13
CA THR A 75 2.78 -0.60 9.25
C THR A 75 3.66 -1.21 8.16
N THR A 76 3.50 -2.50 7.94
CA THR A 76 4.24 -3.27 6.93
C THR A 76 3.37 -3.65 5.74
N GLY A 77 3.99 -4.20 4.71
CA GLY A 77 3.28 -4.88 3.63
C GLY A 77 3.30 -4.16 2.29
N LEU A 78 2.28 -4.44 1.48
CA LEU A 78 2.21 -4.03 0.07
C LEU A 78 2.08 -2.52 -0.07
N LEU A 79 3.08 -1.91 -0.70
CA LEU A 79 3.07 -0.52 -1.11
C LEU A 79 3.36 -0.44 -2.61
N LEU A 80 2.53 0.30 -3.34
CA LEU A 80 2.73 0.55 -4.76
C LEU A 80 3.50 1.87 -4.93
N LEU A 81 4.37 1.92 -5.95
CA LEU A 81 5.05 3.13 -6.36
C LEU A 81 5.00 3.26 -7.89
N SER A 82 4.90 4.49 -8.38
CA SER A 82 4.87 4.78 -9.80
C SER A 82 5.30 6.22 -10.08
N ASP A 83 5.70 6.49 -11.32
CA ASP A 83 5.87 7.85 -11.88
C ASP A 83 4.70 8.26 -12.79
N ASP A 84 3.65 7.44 -12.86
CA ASP A 84 2.42 7.73 -13.59
C ASP A 84 1.40 8.43 -12.68
N GLY A 85 1.23 9.75 -12.87
CA GLY A 85 0.31 10.55 -12.07
C GLY A 85 -1.16 10.11 -12.19
N HIS A 86 -1.60 9.61 -13.36
CA HIS A 86 -2.95 9.08 -13.54
C HIS A 86 -3.17 7.81 -12.72
N PHE A 87 -2.20 6.91 -12.74
CA PHE A 87 -2.23 5.69 -11.93
C PHE A 87 -2.25 6.02 -10.43
N ILE A 88 -1.35 6.91 -9.98
CA ILE A 88 -1.29 7.34 -8.58
C ILE A 88 -2.64 7.91 -8.14
N HIS A 89 -3.20 8.84 -8.91
CA HIS A 89 -4.49 9.45 -8.60
C HIS A 89 -5.63 8.42 -8.56
N ARG A 90 -5.69 7.52 -9.55
CA ARG A 90 -6.72 6.47 -9.61
C ARG A 90 -6.68 5.56 -8.39
N MET A 91 -5.48 5.13 -7.99
CA MET A 91 -5.30 4.19 -6.89
C MET A 91 -5.45 4.83 -5.50
N SER A 92 -5.17 6.13 -5.39
CA SER A 92 -5.28 6.89 -4.14
C SER A 92 -6.67 7.48 -3.92
N SER A 93 -7.48 7.62 -4.97
CA SER A 93 -8.79 8.28 -4.89
C SER A 93 -9.77 7.45 -4.08
N PRO A 94 -10.37 8.01 -3.02
CA PRO A 94 -11.41 7.32 -2.24
C PRO A 94 -12.67 7.02 -3.07
N LYS A 95 -12.93 7.80 -4.14
CA LYS A 95 -14.07 7.59 -5.05
C LYS A 95 -13.98 6.31 -5.88
N LYS A 96 -12.80 5.74 -6.03
CA LYS A 96 -12.58 4.50 -6.79
C LYS A 96 -12.76 3.24 -5.95
N HIS A 97 -12.85 3.39 -4.62
CA HIS A 97 -13.15 2.31 -3.67
C HIS A 97 -12.30 1.03 -3.85
N VAL A 98 -11.05 1.17 -4.31
CA VAL A 98 -10.15 0.01 -4.47
C VAL A 98 -9.93 -0.63 -3.10
N PRO A 99 -10.36 -1.87 -2.88
CA PRO A 99 -10.28 -2.51 -1.59
C PRO A 99 -8.82 -2.77 -1.19
N LYS A 100 -8.55 -2.61 0.09
CA LYS A 100 -7.25 -2.90 0.71
C LYS A 100 -7.48 -3.82 1.88
N VAL A 101 -6.76 -4.93 1.93
CA VAL A 101 -6.86 -5.90 3.01
C VAL A 101 -5.68 -5.74 3.95
N TYR A 102 -6.02 -5.61 5.23
CA TYR A 102 -5.07 -5.48 6.31
C TYR A 102 -5.17 -6.67 7.24
N ARG A 103 -4.07 -7.36 7.45
CA ARG A 103 -3.92 -8.29 8.55
C ARG A 103 -3.60 -7.52 9.82
N VAL A 104 -4.46 -7.68 10.81
CA VAL A 104 -4.42 -6.93 12.07
C VAL A 104 -4.16 -7.90 13.20
N THR A 105 -3.04 -7.73 13.89
CA THR A 105 -2.79 -8.40 15.18
C THR A 105 -3.28 -7.48 16.28
N THR A 106 -4.10 -7.99 17.19
CA THR A 106 -4.75 -7.24 18.24
C THR A 106 -4.17 -7.57 19.62
N LYS A 107 -4.25 -6.60 20.54
CA LYS A 107 -3.83 -6.77 21.92
C LYS A 107 -4.76 -7.70 22.69
N HIS A 108 -6.05 -7.56 22.47
CA HIS A 108 -7.09 -8.33 23.14
C HIS A 108 -7.72 -9.34 22.20
N LEU A 109 -8.40 -10.33 22.75
CA LEU A 109 -9.12 -11.31 21.95
C LEU A 109 -10.15 -10.63 21.06
N VAL A 110 -10.27 -11.12 19.84
CA VAL A 110 -11.28 -10.72 18.88
C VAL A 110 -12.56 -11.52 19.17
N ASP A 111 -13.68 -10.87 19.25
CA ASP A 111 -14.99 -11.50 19.42
C ASP A 111 -15.97 -11.12 18.29
N ASP A 112 -17.08 -11.87 18.21
CA ASP A 112 -18.08 -11.66 17.17
C ASP A 112 -18.77 -10.28 17.29
N GLN A 113 -18.85 -9.69 18.47
CA GLN A 113 -19.44 -8.37 18.66
C GLN A 113 -18.54 -7.29 18.08
N GLN A 114 -17.24 -7.39 18.26
CA GLN A 114 -16.27 -6.46 17.66
C GLN A 114 -16.36 -6.55 16.13
N ILE A 115 -16.38 -7.76 15.56
CA ILE A 115 -16.51 -7.98 14.12
C ILE A 115 -17.82 -7.37 13.61
N ALA A 116 -18.94 -7.65 14.26
CA ALA A 116 -20.25 -7.11 13.88
C ALA A 116 -20.27 -5.58 13.88
N LYS A 117 -19.66 -4.93 14.88
CA LYS A 117 -19.55 -3.46 14.95
C LYS A 117 -18.67 -2.89 13.82
N LEU A 118 -17.53 -3.53 13.52
CA LEU A 118 -16.65 -3.10 12.43
C LEU A 118 -17.35 -3.18 11.06
N LEU A 119 -18.19 -4.18 10.85
CA LEU A 119 -19.00 -4.35 9.62
C LEU A 119 -20.19 -3.38 9.56
N ALA A 120 -20.86 -3.16 10.68
CA ALA A 120 -21.99 -2.22 10.77
C ALA A 120 -21.57 -0.76 10.60
N GLY A 121 -20.41 -0.42 11.14
CA GLY A 121 -19.83 0.92 11.11
C GLY A 121 -19.56 1.47 12.50
N VAL A 122 -18.45 2.17 12.64
CA VAL A 122 -18.02 2.84 13.87
C VAL A 122 -17.76 4.32 13.62
N VAL A 123 -18.05 5.16 14.60
CA VAL A 123 -17.77 6.59 14.55
C VAL A 123 -16.36 6.82 15.09
N LEU A 124 -15.57 7.60 14.35
CA LEU A 124 -14.24 8.02 14.75
C LEU A 124 -14.31 9.40 15.40
N ASP A 125 -13.37 9.68 16.33
CA ASP A 125 -13.41 10.86 17.20
C ASP A 125 -13.49 12.22 16.45
N ASP A 126 -13.00 12.29 15.21
CA ASP A 126 -12.90 13.53 14.42
C ASP A 126 -13.88 13.60 13.24
N ASP A 127 -14.70 12.56 13.03
CA ASP A 127 -15.62 12.50 11.90
C ASP A 127 -16.94 11.86 12.34
N PRO A 128 -18.05 12.61 12.32
CA PRO A 128 -19.36 12.09 12.73
C PRO A 128 -19.92 11.02 11.77
N LYS A 129 -19.35 10.89 10.57
CA LYS A 129 -19.79 9.87 9.61
C LYS A 129 -19.20 8.51 9.99
N PRO A 130 -20.06 7.51 10.20
CA PRO A 130 -19.57 6.16 10.47
C PRO A 130 -18.68 5.65 9.33
N VAL A 131 -17.59 4.99 9.68
CA VAL A 131 -16.74 4.22 8.78
C VAL A 131 -16.96 2.75 9.02
N ARG A 132 -17.02 1.96 7.96
CA ARG A 132 -17.26 0.52 8.06
C ARG A 132 -16.23 -0.27 7.26
N ALA A 133 -15.94 -1.46 7.73
CA ALA A 133 -15.21 -2.44 6.96
C ALA A 133 -16.10 -3.02 5.85
N ALA A 134 -15.54 -3.21 4.66
CA ALA A 134 -16.21 -3.95 3.58
C ALA A 134 -16.24 -5.46 3.88
N ALA A 135 -15.24 -5.97 4.60
CA ALA A 135 -15.20 -7.32 5.15
C ALA A 135 -14.34 -7.33 6.42
N CYS A 136 -14.64 -8.25 7.33
CA CYS A 136 -13.87 -8.50 8.54
C CYS A 136 -13.95 -9.99 8.86
N ILE A 137 -12.81 -10.67 8.86
CA ILE A 137 -12.72 -12.12 9.03
C ILE A 137 -11.71 -12.43 10.13
N ALA A 138 -12.14 -13.12 11.19
CA ALA A 138 -11.22 -13.63 12.19
C ALA A 138 -10.31 -14.71 11.58
N ILE A 139 -9.02 -14.59 11.81
CA ILE A 139 -8.01 -15.58 11.40
C ILE A 139 -7.68 -16.49 12.59
N ASP A 140 -7.52 -15.86 13.74
CA ASP A 140 -7.36 -16.55 15.04
C ASP A 140 -7.90 -15.66 16.17
N SER A 141 -7.64 -16.03 17.41
CA SER A 141 -8.16 -15.33 18.59
C SER A 141 -7.67 -13.88 18.76
N GLN A 142 -6.55 -13.51 18.15
CA GLN A 142 -5.94 -12.17 18.21
C GLN A 142 -5.54 -11.65 16.83
N CYS A 143 -6.08 -12.23 15.76
CA CYS A 143 -5.76 -11.82 14.41
C CYS A 143 -7.02 -11.79 13.54
N LEU A 144 -7.17 -10.74 12.75
CA LEU A 144 -8.25 -10.61 11.77
C LEU A 144 -7.76 -9.99 10.46
N ASP A 145 -8.44 -10.31 9.36
CA ASP A 145 -8.30 -9.61 8.10
C ASP A 145 -9.43 -8.59 7.96
N LEU A 146 -9.05 -7.31 7.83
CA LEU A 146 -9.95 -6.18 7.67
C LEU A 146 -9.84 -5.60 6.28
N THR A 147 -10.94 -5.54 5.53
CA THR A 147 -11.01 -4.95 4.20
C THR A 147 -11.60 -3.55 4.27
N LEU A 148 -10.86 -2.54 3.79
CA LEU A 148 -11.31 -1.15 3.68
C LEU A 148 -11.30 -0.69 2.23
N THR A 149 -12.25 0.17 1.86
CA THR A 149 -12.35 0.80 0.54
C THR A 149 -11.96 2.28 0.55
N GLU A 150 -11.63 2.79 1.71
CA GLU A 150 -11.13 4.15 1.95
C GLU A 150 -9.85 4.12 2.75
N GLY A 151 -9.24 5.27 3.02
CA GLY A 151 -7.97 5.34 3.76
C GLY A 151 -7.87 6.65 4.54
N LYS A 152 -8.62 6.77 5.64
CA LYS A 152 -8.48 7.88 6.57
C LYS A 152 -7.22 7.71 7.43
N TYR A 153 -6.76 8.80 8.01
CA TYR A 153 -5.59 8.80 8.90
C TYR A 153 -5.77 7.78 10.04
N HIS A 154 -4.81 6.87 10.17
CA HIS A 154 -4.79 5.79 11.17
C HIS A 154 -6.12 5.00 11.26
N GLN A 155 -6.83 4.82 10.16
CA GLN A 155 -8.20 4.33 10.15
C GLN A 155 -8.36 2.98 10.85
N VAL A 156 -7.52 1.99 10.52
CA VAL A 156 -7.59 0.65 11.15
C VAL A 156 -7.39 0.74 12.65
N LYS A 157 -6.36 1.47 13.11
CA LYS A 157 -6.05 1.64 14.53
C LYS A 157 -7.22 2.28 15.29
N ARG A 158 -7.83 3.30 14.71
CA ARG A 158 -8.98 4.02 15.29
C ARG A 158 -10.26 3.20 15.30
N MET A 159 -10.50 2.43 14.25
CA MET A 159 -11.64 1.51 14.17
C MET A 159 -11.55 0.42 15.24
N LEU A 160 -10.37 -0.18 15.45
CA LEU A 160 -10.15 -1.19 16.49
C LEU A 160 -10.32 -0.56 17.89
N ALA A 161 -9.82 0.66 18.11
CA ALA A 161 -10.02 1.38 19.36
C ALA A 161 -11.51 1.63 19.64
N ALA A 162 -12.30 1.99 18.62
CA ALA A 162 -13.74 2.24 18.76
C ALA A 162 -14.54 0.99 19.15
N VAL A 163 -14.03 -0.21 18.93
CA VAL A 163 -14.66 -1.46 19.40
C VAL A 163 -14.00 -2.02 20.66
N GLY A 164 -13.16 -1.23 21.34
CA GLY A 164 -12.53 -1.60 22.62
C GLY A 164 -11.31 -2.52 22.47
N ASN A 165 -10.69 -2.56 21.29
CA ASN A 165 -9.47 -3.32 21.05
C ASN A 165 -8.31 -2.40 20.62
N ARG A 166 -7.12 -2.94 20.47
CA ARG A 166 -5.92 -2.20 20.10
C ARG A 166 -5.11 -2.98 19.06
N VAL A 167 -4.62 -2.28 18.06
CA VAL A 167 -3.70 -2.84 17.06
C VAL A 167 -2.30 -2.92 17.65
N GLU A 168 -1.71 -4.12 17.67
CA GLU A 168 -0.31 -4.39 18.03
C GLU A 168 0.59 -4.46 16.79
N ALA A 169 0.08 -5.05 15.69
CA ALA A 169 0.77 -5.08 14.41
C ALA A 169 -0.23 -4.91 13.26
N LEU A 170 0.21 -4.24 12.20
CA LEU A 170 -0.60 -3.97 11.03
C LEU A 170 0.19 -4.27 9.76
N HIS A 171 -0.38 -5.11 8.89
CA HIS A 171 0.24 -5.52 7.65
C HIS A 171 -0.75 -5.45 6.49
N ARG A 172 -0.45 -4.65 5.46
CA ARG A 172 -1.29 -4.63 4.26
C ARG A 172 -0.89 -5.76 3.31
N SER A 173 -1.73 -6.78 3.23
CA SER A 173 -1.47 -7.99 2.43
C SER A 173 -1.94 -7.88 0.99
N ARG A 174 -2.96 -7.02 0.69
CA ARG A 174 -3.60 -6.98 -0.63
C ARG A 174 -4.14 -5.60 -0.98
N ILE A 175 -4.08 -5.24 -2.26
CA ILE A 175 -4.75 -4.08 -2.86
C ILE A 175 -5.51 -4.57 -4.10
N GLY A 176 -6.82 -4.32 -4.17
CA GLY A 176 -7.67 -4.95 -5.18
C GLY A 176 -7.62 -6.47 -5.02
N THR A 177 -7.26 -7.18 -6.07
CA THR A 177 -6.97 -8.61 -6.05
C THR A 177 -5.47 -8.93 -6.12
N LEU A 178 -4.60 -7.91 -6.11
CA LEU A 178 -3.15 -8.07 -6.09
C LEU A 178 -2.68 -8.34 -4.66
N GLU A 179 -2.12 -9.51 -4.43
CA GLU A 179 -1.54 -9.91 -3.15
C GLU A 179 -0.04 -9.62 -3.09
N LEU A 180 0.47 -9.37 -1.90
CA LEU A 180 1.90 -9.33 -1.66
C LEU A 180 2.46 -10.74 -1.79
N PRO A 181 3.40 -11.00 -2.72
CA PRO A 181 3.96 -12.33 -2.88
C PRO A 181 4.71 -12.78 -1.62
N PRO A 182 4.56 -14.05 -1.21
CA PRO A 182 5.21 -14.57 0.01
C PRO A 182 6.73 -14.63 -0.11
N ASP A 183 7.27 -14.67 -1.33
CA ASP A 183 8.70 -14.67 -1.64
C ASP A 183 9.31 -13.27 -1.76
N LEU A 184 8.51 -12.21 -1.71
CA LEU A 184 9.02 -10.84 -1.68
C LEU A 184 9.32 -10.44 -0.23
N GLU A 185 10.59 -10.53 0.14
CA GLU A 185 11.08 -10.22 1.47
C GLU A 185 10.86 -8.74 1.88
N PRO A 186 10.72 -8.43 3.18
CA PRO A 186 10.65 -7.05 3.66
C PRO A 186 11.83 -6.20 3.18
N GLY A 187 11.53 -4.99 2.72
CA GLY A 187 12.52 -4.08 2.14
C GLY A 187 12.84 -4.33 0.67
N HIS A 188 12.34 -5.41 0.08
CA HIS A 188 12.52 -5.71 -1.34
C HIS A 188 11.35 -5.20 -2.19
N TRP A 189 11.64 -5.00 -3.46
CA TRP A 189 10.69 -4.49 -4.45
C TRP A 189 10.74 -5.34 -5.72
N LYS A 190 9.68 -5.28 -6.52
CA LYS A 190 9.65 -5.88 -7.86
C LYS A 190 8.81 -5.03 -8.82
N TRP A 191 9.06 -5.20 -10.12
CA TRP A 191 8.20 -4.65 -11.15
C TRP A 191 6.82 -5.30 -11.12
N LEU A 192 5.78 -4.50 -11.37
CA LEU A 192 4.43 -5.01 -11.62
C LEU A 192 4.33 -5.47 -13.07
N SER A 193 3.85 -6.69 -13.28
CA SER A 193 3.50 -7.21 -14.60
C SER A 193 2.18 -6.59 -15.10
N ALA A 194 1.88 -6.79 -16.39
CA ALA A 194 0.58 -6.42 -16.95
C ALA A 194 -0.58 -7.12 -16.21
N GLU A 195 -0.41 -8.37 -15.83
CA GLU A 195 -1.39 -9.13 -15.03
C GLU A 195 -1.56 -8.52 -13.63
N ASP A 196 -0.47 -8.15 -12.95
CA ASP A 196 -0.52 -7.46 -11.65
C ASP A 196 -1.32 -6.15 -11.74
N LEU A 197 -1.12 -5.38 -12.81
CA LEU A 197 -1.85 -4.13 -13.05
C LEU A 197 -3.36 -4.35 -13.27
N LEU A 198 -3.75 -5.44 -13.94
CA LEU A 198 -5.16 -5.81 -14.10
C LEU A 198 -5.81 -6.14 -12.76
N ARG A 199 -5.10 -6.78 -11.84
CA ARG A 199 -5.57 -7.10 -10.49
C ARG A 199 -5.83 -5.88 -9.61
N LEU A 200 -5.29 -4.72 -9.98
CA LEU A 200 -5.51 -3.43 -9.32
C LEU A 200 -6.72 -2.67 -9.87
N SER A 201 -7.34 -3.15 -10.94
CA SER A 201 -8.57 -2.56 -11.47
C SER A 201 -9.74 -2.83 -10.53
N PRO A 202 -10.69 -1.89 -10.40
CA PRO A 202 -11.94 -2.17 -9.68
C PRO A 202 -12.58 -3.41 -10.30
N VAL A 203 -13.01 -4.33 -9.46
CA VAL A 203 -13.88 -5.44 -9.90
C VAL A 203 -15.14 -4.79 -10.46
N PRO A 204 -15.57 -5.14 -11.67
CA PRO A 204 -16.77 -4.56 -12.30
C PRO A 204 -18.05 -4.84 -11.48
#